data_718ac669da20a28e2c2bcabf34e6dede
#
_entry.id   718ac669da20a28e2c2bcabf34e6dede
#
_cell.length_a   1.000
_cell.length_b   1.000
_cell.length_c   1.000
_cell.angle_alpha   90.00
_cell.angle_beta   90.00
_cell.angle_gamma   90.00
#
_symmetry.space_group_name_H-M   'P 1'
#
loop_
_entity.id
_entity.type
_entity.pdbx_description
1 polymer ?
#
loop_
_entity_poly.entity_id
_entity_poly.type
_entity_poly.pdbx_seq_one_letter_code
_entity_poly.pdbx_strand_id
1 'polypeptide(L)'
;NRGKDFIKTADTMKFSFVKLPYSHTGEVDVHRPFIDAVSWQCVCGGIMRRVPDVCDVWFDSGAMPFAEDHWPFQSRITNQKSQIKNPKEPELFPAEFICEGVDQTRGWFYTLLTVSTLLGFPSPYKNVVSLGHVLDKNGQKMSKSKGNMVDPHELIRKYGADAVRWYFYTVNAPWDAKAFDEKDVAGRLRGFLNIFWNSLILVETYAPKKIQNPKSNGQRSKNILDKWVLSRLNGVTKLVTENLNRYEPVVSARAIEEFLIKDFSQWY
;
A
#
# COMPACT_ATOMS: atom_id res chain seq x y z
N ASN A 1 -16.45 -7.24 -26.38
CA ASN A 1 -17.83 -7.77 -26.24
C ASN A 1 -17.94 -9.07 -25.42
N ARG A 2 -16.88 -9.88 -25.29
CA ARG A 2 -16.92 -11.16 -24.54
C ARG A 2 -17.17 -10.99 -23.04
N GLY A 3 -16.65 -9.94 -22.41
CA GLY A 3 -16.87 -9.66 -20.98
C GLY A 3 -18.32 -9.29 -20.63
N LYS A 4 -19.04 -8.63 -21.54
CA LYS A 4 -20.45 -8.26 -21.33
C LYS A 4 -21.40 -9.46 -21.34
N ASP A 5 -21.04 -10.51 -22.07
CA ASP A 5 -21.84 -11.74 -22.13
C ASP A 5 -21.65 -12.60 -20.87
N PHE A 6 -20.47 -12.53 -20.25
CA PHE A 6 -20.16 -13.21 -18.99
C PHE A 6 -21.01 -12.67 -17.82
N ILE A 7 -21.16 -11.35 -17.73
CA ILE A 7 -21.97 -10.69 -16.67
C ILE A 7 -23.45 -11.05 -16.80
N LYS A 8 -23.99 -11.10 -18.02
CA LYS A 8 -25.38 -11.52 -18.25
C LYS A 8 -25.64 -12.97 -17.85
N THR A 9 -24.63 -13.82 -17.96
CA THR A 9 -24.75 -15.26 -17.64
C THR A 9 -24.76 -15.47 -16.12
N ALA A 10 -24.04 -14.66 -15.34
CA ALA A 10 -24.02 -14.76 -13.87
C ALA A 10 -25.38 -14.43 -13.23
N ASP A 11 -26.10 -13.42 -13.75
CA ASP A 11 -27.42 -13.01 -13.23
C ASP A 11 -28.55 -14.02 -13.54
N THR A 12 -28.34 -14.93 -14.47
CA THR A 12 -29.36 -15.92 -14.89
C THR A 12 -29.12 -17.31 -14.33
N MET A 13 -28.02 -17.56 -13.61
CA MET A 13 -27.73 -18.85 -12.99
C MET A 13 -28.66 -19.12 -11.81
N LYS A 14 -29.68 -19.96 -12.02
CA LYS A 14 -30.43 -20.56 -10.93
C LYS A 14 -29.54 -21.63 -10.28
N PHE A 15 -28.93 -21.33 -9.18
CA PHE A 15 -28.21 -22.33 -8.38
C PHE A 15 -29.22 -23.26 -7.70
N SER A 16 -29.36 -24.48 -8.20
CA SER A 16 -29.96 -25.55 -7.42
C SER A 16 -28.90 -26.08 -6.47
N PHE A 17 -28.93 -25.62 -5.21
CA PHE A 17 -27.90 -25.94 -4.23
C PHE A 17 -27.95 -27.40 -3.82
N VAL A 18 -26.94 -28.14 -4.19
CA VAL A 18 -26.46 -29.26 -3.38
C VAL A 18 -25.95 -28.63 -2.07
N LYS A 19 -26.20 -29.30 -0.95
CA LYS A 19 -25.81 -28.85 0.39
C LYS A 19 -24.35 -28.38 0.38
N LEU A 20 -24.14 -27.06 0.63
CA LEU A 20 -22.80 -26.50 0.72
C LEU A 20 -22.07 -27.08 1.92
N PRO A 21 -20.79 -27.42 1.79
CA PRO A 21 -19.98 -27.85 2.92
C PRO A 21 -19.69 -26.64 3.82
N TYR A 22 -20.07 -26.73 5.09
CA TYR A 22 -19.74 -25.70 6.10
C TYR A 22 -18.72 -26.23 7.08
N SER A 23 -17.75 -25.39 7.41
CA SER A 23 -16.79 -25.60 8.47
C SER A 23 -17.49 -25.53 9.86
N HIS A 24 -16.77 -25.88 10.91
CA HIS A 24 -17.24 -25.72 12.28
C HIS A 24 -17.45 -24.25 12.70
N THR A 25 -16.86 -23.28 11.98
CA THR A 25 -17.07 -21.84 12.18
C THR A 25 -18.32 -21.31 11.47
N GLY A 26 -19.02 -22.13 10.69
CA GLY A 26 -20.20 -21.75 9.93
C GLY A 26 -19.88 -21.10 8.58
N GLU A 27 -18.64 -21.10 8.14
CA GLU A 27 -18.21 -20.64 6.83
C GLU A 27 -18.23 -21.78 5.81
N VAL A 28 -18.42 -21.46 4.52
CA VAL A 28 -18.37 -22.48 3.45
C VAL A 28 -16.93 -22.99 3.33
N ASP A 29 -16.77 -24.29 3.49
CA ASP A 29 -15.46 -24.93 3.31
C ASP A 29 -15.19 -25.18 1.82
N VAL A 30 -14.32 -24.37 1.24
CA VAL A 30 -13.94 -24.44 -0.17
C VAL A 30 -12.78 -25.40 -0.45
N HIS A 31 -12.28 -26.10 0.59
CA HIS A 31 -11.19 -27.05 0.42
C HIS A 31 -11.66 -28.39 -0.17
N ARG A 32 -10.73 -29.10 -0.79
CA ARG A 32 -10.96 -30.50 -1.20
C ARG A 32 -10.94 -31.43 0.04
N PRO A 33 -11.75 -32.47 0.06
CA PRO A 33 -12.70 -32.95 -1.01
C PRO A 33 -14.08 -32.29 -0.93
N PHE A 34 -14.34 -31.41 0.03
CA PHE A 34 -15.69 -30.93 0.36
C PHE A 34 -16.35 -30.18 -0.80
N ILE A 35 -15.59 -29.24 -1.43
CA ILE A 35 -16.10 -28.45 -2.55
C ILE A 35 -16.31 -29.27 -3.84
N ASP A 36 -15.64 -30.43 -3.97
CA ASP A 36 -15.78 -31.31 -5.15
C ASP A 36 -17.17 -31.93 -5.27
N ALA A 37 -17.92 -31.99 -4.16
CA ALA A 37 -19.30 -32.48 -4.14
C ALA A 37 -20.32 -31.46 -4.66
N VAL A 38 -19.93 -30.19 -4.77
CA VAL A 38 -20.82 -29.10 -5.22
C VAL A 38 -20.93 -29.14 -6.75
N SER A 39 -22.16 -29.13 -7.23
CA SER A 39 -22.46 -29.05 -8.68
C SER A 39 -23.76 -28.28 -8.89
N TRP A 40 -23.92 -27.69 -10.08
CA TRP A 40 -25.12 -26.95 -10.47
C TRP A 40 -25.42 -27.15 -11.96
N GLN A 41 -26.64 -26.82 -12.36
CA GLN A 41 -27.03 -26.94 -13.74
C GLN A 41 -26.63 -25.72 -14.57
N CYS A 42 -25.97 -25.96 -15.71
CA CYS A 42 -25.65 -24.91 -16.68
C CYS A 42 -26.94 -24.50 -17.45
N VAL A 43 -26.98 -23.28 -17.94
CA VAL A 43 -28.05 -22.77 -18.81
C VAL A 43 -28.25 -23.60 -20.08
N CYS A 44 -27.23 -24.33 -20.53
CA CYS A 44 -27.31 -25.28 -21.66
C CYS A 44 -27.89 -26.65 -21.29
N GLY A 45 -28.28 -26.86 -20.01
CA GLY A 45 -28.78 -28.14 -19.49
C GLY A 45 -27.73 -29.13 -19.00
N GLY A 46 -26.44 -28.84 -19.20
CA GLY A 46 -25.33 -29.65 -18.68
C GLY A 46 -25.11 -29.45 -17.17
N ILE A 47 -24.30 -30.30 -16.57
CA ILE A 47 -23.92 -30.19 -15.15
C ILE A 47 -22.55 -29.52 -15.03
N MET A 48 -22.49 -28.41 -14.29
CA MET A 48 -21.28 -27.75 -13.93
C MET A 48 -20.67 -28.41 -12.69
N ARG A 49 -19.36 -28.64 -12.71
CA ARG A 49 -18.59 -29.19 -11.61
C ARG A 49 -17.28 -28.41 -11.49
N ARG A 50 -16.68 -28.40 -10.31
CA ARG A 50 -15.36 -27.84 -10.11
C ARG A 50 -14.35 -28.52 -11.04
N VAL A 51 -13.52 -27.73 -11.70
CA VAL A 51 -12.35 -28.23 -12.41
C VAL A 51 -11.34 -28.74 -11.37
N PRO A 52 -10.80 -29.98 -11.49
CA PRO A 52 -9.90 -30.54 -10.48
C PRO A 52 -8.53 -29.85 -10.41
N ASP A 53 -8.13 -29.21 -11.51
CA ASP A 53 -6.88 -28.48 -11.59
C ASP A 53 -6.91 -27.23 -10.68
N VAL A 54 -5.75 -26.88 -10.15
CA VAL A 54 -5.55 -25.68 -9.33
C VAL A 54 -5.01 -24.59 -10.25
N CYS A 55 -5.60 -23.40 -10.21
CA CYS A 55 -5.03 -22.23 -10.88
C CYS A 55 -3.67 -21.86 -10.28
N ASP A 56 -2.81 -21.30 -11.11
CA ASP A 56 -1.56 -20.72 -10.67
C ASP A 56 -1.81 -19.61 -9.64
N VAL A 57 -1.02 -19.56 -8.56
CA VAL A 57 -1.12 -18.53 -7.51
C VAL A 57 -0.96 -17.10 -8.06
N TRP A 58 -0.27 -16.96 -9.17
CA TRP A 58 -0.15 -15.69 -9.88
C TRP A 58 -1.44 -15.25 -10.55
N PHE A 59 -2.29 -16.19 -10.94
CA PHE A 59 -3.63 -15.87 -11.41
C PHE A 59 -4.48 -15.29 -10.28
N ASP A 60 -4.45 -15.89 -9.09
CA ASP A 60 -5.18 -15.41 -7.92
C ASP A 60 -4.73 -14.00 -7.54
N SER A 61 -3.42 -13.76 -7.46
CA SER A 61 -2.87 -12.44 -7.17
C SER A 61 -3.18 -11.41 -8.27
N GLY A 62 -3.22 -11.84 -9.52
CA GLY A 62 -3.60 -11.00 -10.67
C GLY A 62 -5.09 -10.66 -10.70
N ALA A 63 -5.94 -11.49 -10.07
CA ALA A 63 -7.37 -11.26 -9.95
C ALA A 63 -7.75 -10.28 -8.80
N MET A 64 -6.79 -9.89 -7.96
CA MET A 64 -7.03 -9.09 -6.75
C MET A 64 -7.91 -7.85 -6.99
N PRO A 65 -7.70 -7.00 -8.01
CA PRO A 65 -8.50 -5.79 -8.22
C PRO A 65 -9.98 -6.05 -8.47
N PHE A 66 -10.32 -7.27 -8.84
CA PHE A 66 -11.69 -7.72 -9.06
C PHE A 66 -12.24 -8.49 -7.86
N ALA A 67 -11.39 -9.30 -7.24
CA ALA A 67 -11.78 -10.17 -6.14
C ALA A 67 -12.04 -9.37 -4.84
N GLU A 68 -11.31 -8.30 -4.57
CA GLU A 68 -11.48 -7.47 -3.36
C GLU A 68 -12.87 -6.83 -3.27
N ASP A 69 -13.43 -6.42 -4.41
CA ASP A 69 -14.77 -5.86 -4.52
C ASP A 69 -15.85 -6.92 -4.75
N HIS A 70 -15.46 -8.20 -4.73
CA HIS A 70 -16.35 -9.31 -5.04
C HIS A 70 -17.02 -9.19 -6.42
N TRP A 71 -16.35 -8.49 -7.35
CA TRP A 71 -16.84 -8.33 -8.72
C TRP A 71 -16.86 -9.68 -9.48
N PRO A 72 -17.86 -10.00 -10.34
CA PRO A 72 -18.97 -9.16 -10.80
C PRO A 72 -20.23 -9.24 -9.91
N PHE A 73 -20.15 -9.81 -8.74
CA PHE A 73 -21.28 -9.98 -7.84
C PHE A 73 -21.51 -8.72 -7.01
N GLN A 74 -22.76 -8.46 -6.63
CA GLN A 74 -23.06 -7.31 -5.75
C GLN A 74 -22.46 -7.54 -4.36
N SER A 75 -21.68 -6.60 -3.88
CA SER A 75 -21.20 -6.62 -2.50
C SER A 75 -22.39 -6.49 -1.54
N ARG A 76 -22.69 -7.54 -0.78
CA ARG A 76 -23.66 -7.52 0.33
C ARG A 76 -23.06 -7.01 1.64
N ILE A 77 -21.78 -6.64 1.63
CA ILE A 77 -20.99 -6.40 2.86
C ILE A 77 -21.08 -4.95 3.35
N THR A 78 -21.52 -4.01 2.54
CA THR A 78 -21.68 -2.63 3.01
C THR A 78 -23.11 -2.37 3.45
N ASN A 79 -23.31 -2.20 4.78
CA ASN A 79 -24.52 -1.59 5.37
C ASN A 79 -24.74 -0.13 4.93
N GLN A 80 -24.00 0.35 3.96
CA GLN A 80 -24.18 1.66 3.35
C GLN A 80 -25.16 1.49 2.19
N LYS A 81 -26.22 2.32 2.23
CA LYS A 81 -27.26 2.46 1.22
C LYS A 81 -26.72 3.01 -0.11
N SER A 82 -25.59 2.49 -0.60
CA SER A 82 -25.13 2.80 -1.95
C SER A 82 -25.99 2.00 -2.93
N GLN A 83 -26.81 2.70 -3.66
CA GLN A 83 -27.63 2.15 -4.76
C GLN A 83 -26.72 1.82 -5.96
N ILE A 84 -25.71 0.99 -5.77
CA ILE A 84 -24.87 0.52 -6.89
C ILE A 84 -25.60 -0.66 -7.51
N LYS A 85 -26.42 -0.33 -8.50
CA LYS A 85 -26.98 -1.34 -9.42
C LYS A 85 -25.85 -1.80 -10.35
N ASN A 86 -25.38 -3.04 -10.18
CA ASN A 86 -24.41 -3.71 -11.04
C ASN A 86 -23.22 -2.81 -11.43
N PRO A 87 -22.14 -2.76 -10.64
CA PRO A 87 -20.99 -1.94 -11.00
C PRO A 87 -20.41 -2.47 -12.31
N LYS A 88 -20.36 -1.59 -13.32
CA LYS A 88 -19.71 -1.92 -14.60
C LYS A 88 -18.23 -2.24 -14.41
N GLU A 89 -17.64 -1.73 -13.36
CA GLU A 89 -16.23 -1.81 -12.98
C GLU A 89 -16.14 -1.99 -11.46
N PRO A 90 -15.08 -2.62 -10.92
CA PRO A 90 -14.79 -2.62 -9.49
C PRO A 90 -14.65 -1.20 -8.93
N GLU A 91 -15.00 -0.97 -7.67
CA GLU A 91 -15.07 0.36 -7.06
C GLU A 91 -13.70 1.07 -7.01
N LEU A 92 -12.65 0.31 -6.72
CA LEU A 92 -11.29 0.81 -6.59
C LEU A 92 -10.44 0.66 -7.86
N PHE A 93 -11.09 0.37 -8.98
CA PHE A 93 -10.41 0.14 -10.26
C PHE A 93 -10.38 1.39 -11.15
N PRO A 94 -9.25 1.73 -11.81
CA PRO A 94 -7.91 1.15 -11.61
C PRO A 94 -7.21 1.74 -10.36
N ALA A 95 -6.27 1.00 -9.77
CA ALA A 95 -5.46 1.50 -8.67
C ALA A 95 -4.67 2.75 -9.08
N GLU A 96 -4.53 3.72 -8.17
CA GLU A 96 -3.72 4.93 -8.44
C GLU A 96 -2.26 4.59 -8.67
N PHE A 97 -1.71 3.67 -7.88
CA PHE A 97 -0.38 3.10 -8.09
C PHE A 97 -0.26 1.72 -7.48
N ILE A 98 0.73 0.97 -7.98
CA ILE A 98 1.22 -0.28 -7.38
C ILE A 98 2.71 -0.12 -7.09
N CYS A 99 3.21 -0.78 -6.02
CA CYS A 99 4.58 -0.64 -5.57
C CYS A 99 5.13 -1.99 -5.12
N GLU A 100 6.08 -2.53 -5.86
CA GLU A 100 6.78 -3.78 -5.56
C GLU A 100 8.19 -3.79 -6.17
N GLY A 101 8.97 -4.85 -5.91
CA GLY A 101 10.30 -5.02 -6.48
C GLY A 101 10.31 -5.12 -8.01
N VAL A 102 11.43 -4.80 -8.61
CA VAL A 102 11.63 -4.83 -10.09
C VAL A 102 11.43 -6.23 -10.70
N ASP A 103 11.60 -7.29 -9.91
CA ASP A 103 11.32 -8.68 -10.31
C ASP A 103 9.85 -8.92 -10.65
N GLN A 104 8.93 -8.11 -10.11
CA GLN A 104 7.48 -8.20 -10.34
C GLN A 104 7.06 -7.74 -11.76
N THR A 105 7.97 -7.23 -12.56
CA THR A 105 7.76 -7.05 -14.01
C THR A 105 7.50 -8.38 -14.73
N ARG A 106 7.95 -9.49 -14.14
CA ARG A 106 7.70 -10.88 -14.60
C ARG A 106 6.86 -11.69 -13.61
N GLY A 107 6.14 -11.02 -12.74
CA GLY A 107 5.28 -11.59 -11.73
C GLY A 107 3.98 -10.78 -11.60
N TRP A 108 3.77 -10.16 -10.47
CA TRP A 108 2.50 -9.51 -10.12
C TRP A 108 2.07 -8.39 -11.09
N PHE A 109 2.99 -7.52 -11.53
CA PHE A 109 2.63 -6.45 -12.48
C PHE A 109 2.10 -7.03 -13.79
N TYR A 110 2.74 -8.10 -14.27
CA TYR A 110 2.33 -8.80 -15.49
C TYR A 110 0.97 -9.51 -15.30
N THR A 111 0.77 -10.22 -14.19
CA THR A 111 -0.46 -11.01 -13.98
C THR A 111 -1.68 -10.12 -13.75
N LEU A 112 -1.53 -8.99 -13.03
CA LEU A 112 -2.58 -7.96 -12.92
C LEU A 112 -3.03 -7.50 -14.31
N LEU A 113 -2.09 -7.14 -15.18
CA LEU A 113 -2.40 -6.69 -16.53
C LEU A 113 -3.03 -7.79 -17.38
N THR A 114 -2.54 -9.02 -17.24
CA THR A 114 -3.06 -10.18 -17.97
C THR A 114 -4.51 -10.46 -17.61
N VAL A 115 -4.85 -10.56 -16.32
CA VAL A 115 -6.22 -10.83 -15.86
C VAL A 115 -7.17 -9.71 -16.31
N SER A 116 -6.76 -8.45 -16.14
CA SER A 116 -7.55 -7.30 -16.57
C SER A 116 -7.83 -7.35 -18.08
N THR A 117 -6.80 -7.62 -18.89
CA THR A 117 -6.94 -7.72 -20.34
C THR A 117 -7.85 -8.87 -20.76
N LEU A 118 -7.74 -10.04 -20.12
CA LEU A 118 -8.60 -11.20 -20.39
C LEU A 118 -10.08 -10.91 -20.09
N LEU A 119 -10.33 -10.11 -19.06
CA LEU A 119 -11.68 -9.67 -18.70
C LEU A 119 -12.20 -8.52 -19.58
N GLY A 120 -11.37 -7.97 -20.45
CA GLY A 120 -11.72 -6.87 -21.36
C GLY A 120 -11.68 -5.49 -20.71
N PHE A 121 -10.97 -5.35 -19.60
CA PHE A 121 -10.73 -4.09 -18.91
C PHE A 121 -9.42 -3.43 -19.37
N PRO A 122 -9.26 -2.10 -19.15
CA PRO A 122 -7.99 -1.41 -19.35
C PRO A 122 -6.95 -1.81 -18.29
N SER A 123 -5.81 -1.12 -18.26
CA SER A 123 -4.79 -1.34 -17.22
C SER A 123 -5.40 -1.25 -15.82
N PRO A 124 -5.13 -2.22 -14.92
CA PRO A 124 -5.64 -2.22 -13.55
C PRO A 124 -4.91 -1.25 -12.62
N TYR A 125 -3.91 -0.54 -13.11
CA TYR A 125 -3.15 0.48 -12.38
C TYR A 125 -2.77 1.64 -13.30
N LYS A 126 -2.67 2.85 -12.74
CA LYS A 126 -2.26 4.07 -13.45
C LYS A 126 -0.75 4.28 -13.43
N ASN A 127 -0.11 3.95 -12.29
CA ASN A 127 1.30 4.16 -12.05
C ASN A 127 1.96 2.93 -11.43
N VAL A 128 3.25 2.75 -11.71
CA VAL A 128 4.06 1.68 -11.11
C VAL A 128 5.28 2.29 -10.44
N VAL A 129 5.44 2.05 -9.15
CA VAL A 129 6.66 2.36 -8.40
C VAL A 129 7.46 1.06 -8.28
N SER A 130 8.38 0.86 -9.21
CA SER A 130 9.23 -0.33 -9.22
C SER A 130 10.44 -0.12 -8.31
N LEU A 131 10.59 -0.98 -7.28
CA LEU A 131 11.63 -0.84 -6.28
C LEU A 131 12.93 -1.54 -6.73
N GLY A 132 14.04 -0.83 -6.61
CA GLY A 132 15.39 -1.38 -6.82
C GLY A 132 15.79 -2.38 -5.73
N HIS A 133 16.78 -3.20 -6.03
CA HIS A 133 17.29 -4.18 -5.07
C HIS A 133 17.97 -3.55 -3.87
N VAL A 134 17.82 -4.19 -2.70
CA VAL A 134 18.64 -3.89 -1.52
C VAL A 134 19.88 -4.78 -1.55
N LEU A 135 21.03 -4.15 -1.58
CA LEU A 135 22.35 -4.78 -1.65
C LEU A 135 23.04 -4.64 -0.28
N ASP A 136 24.07 -5.43 -0.03
CA ASP A 136 24.90 -5.21 1.15
C ASP A 136 25.72 -3.90 1.03
N LYS A 137 26.42 -3.53 2.10
CA LYS A 137 27.23 -2.31 2.15
C LYS A 137 28.32 -2.22 1.07
N ASN A 138 28.69 -3.35 0.47
CA ASN A 138 29.68 -3.44 -0.62
C ASN A 138 29.02 -3.48 -2.01
N GLY A 139 27.70 -3.29 -2.10
CA GLY A 139 26.96 -3.35 -3.35
C GLY A 139 26.74 -4.76 -3.89
N GLN A 140 26.89 -5.80 -3.05
CA GLN A 140 26.69 -7.19 -3.44
C GLN A 140 25.28 -7.64 -3.09
N LYS A 141 24.71 -8.50 -3.94
CA LYS A 141 23.38 -9.10 -3.68
C LYS A 141 23.44 -9.92 -2.38
N MET A 142 22.51 -9.62 -1.48
CA MET A 142 22.34 -10.36 -0.22
C MET A 142 21.84 -11.79 -0.51
N SER A 143 22.41 -12.78 0.17
CA SER A 143 21.92 -14.15 0.13
C SER A 143 22.28 -14.91 1.41
N LYS A 144 21.44 -15.88 1.79
CA LYS A 144 21.70 -16.74 2.96
C LYS A 144 23.01 -17.50 2.84
N SER A 145 23.33 -17.97 1.62
CA SER A 145 24.54 -18.73 1.35
C SER A 145 25.84 -17.94 1.50
N LYS A 146 25.78 -16.60 1.31
CA LYS A 146 26.93 -15.71 1.47
C LYS A 146 27.08 -15.15 2.90
N GLY A 147 26.09 -15.36 3.77
CA GLY A 147 26.11 -14.85 5.13
C GLY A 147 26.07 -13.31 5.25
N ASN A 148 25.72 -12.60 4.17
CA ASN A 148 25.66 -11.14 4.11
C ASN A 148 24.22 -10.59 4.23
N MET A 149 23.29 -11.43 4.67
CA MET A 149 21.90 -10.99 4.93
C MET A 149 21.81 -10.19 6.22
N VAL A 150 20.96 -9.18 6.18
CA VAL A 150 20.57 -8.41 7.35
C VAL A 150 19.14 -8.83 7.74
N ASP A 151 18.94 -9.15 9.01
CA ASP A 151 17.61 -9.48 9.55
C ASP A 151 16.85 -8.18 9.86
N PRO A 152 15.74 -7.91 9.17
CA PRO A 152 14.93 -6.72 9.43
C PRO A 152 14.38 -6.66 10.86
N HIS A 153 14.08 -7.81 11.48
CA HIS A 153 13.56 -7.85 12.85
C HIS A 153 14.62 -7.44 13.88
N GLU A 154 15.88 -7.77 13.67
CA GLU A 154 16.97 -7.30 14.53
C GLU A 154 17.17 -5.78 14.40
N LEU A 155 17.11 -5.24 13.18
CA LEU A 155 17.16 -3.79 12.96
C LEU A 155 16.01 -3.07 13.66
N ILE A 156 14.80 -3.59 13.53
CA ILE A 156 13.60 -3.00 14.15
C ILE A 156 13.71 -3.06 15.68
N ARG A 157 14.20 -4.15 16.26
CA ARG A 157 14.44 -4.23 17.69
C ARG A 157 15.49 -3.23 18.19
N LYS A 158 16.52 -2.96 17.38
CA LYS A 158 17.64 -2.11 17.75
C LYS A 158 17.39 -0.63 17.55
N TYR A 159 16.73 -0.27 16.44
CA TYR A 159 16.58 1.13 16.01
C TYR A 159 15.13 1.62 15.96
N GLY A 160 14.16 0.73 16.07
CA GLY A 160 12.76 1.02 15.84
C GLY A 160 12.38 0.94 14.35
N ALA A 161 11.11 0.62 14.09
CA ALA A 161 10.60 0.49 12.72
C ALA A 161 10.66 1.81 11.93
N ASP A 162 10.41 2.93 12.60
CA ASP A 162 10.39 4.24 11.96
C ASP A 162 11.76 4.67 11.45
N ALA A 163 12.85 4.36 12.18
CA ALA A 163 14.20 4.66 11.71
C ALA A 163 14.55 3.85 10.45
N VAL A 164 14.16 2.58 10.39
CA VAL A 164 14.38 1.73 9.22
C VAL A 164 13.56 2.23 8.03
N ARG A 165 12.28 2.53 8.23
CA ARG A 165 11.41 3.07 7.18
C ARG A 165 11.90 4.42 6.68
N TRP A 166 12.30 5.32 7.58
CA TRP A 166 12.81 6.64 7.24
C TRP A 166 14.10 6.58 6.44
N TYR A 167 14.99 5.64 6.78
CA TYR A 167 16.18 5.36 5.98
C TYR A 167 15.81 5.09 4.53
N PHE A 168 14.87 4.17 4.28
CA PHE A 168 14.47 3.82 2.91
C PHE A 168 13.83 4.97 2.14
N TYR A 169 13.17 5.92 2.82
CA TYR A 169 12.61 7.10 2.19
C TYR A 169 13.67 8.20 1.90
N THR A 170 14.86 8.12 2.48
CA THR A 170 15.84 9.18 2.37
C THR A 170 17.15 8.79 1.68
N VAL A 171 17.39 7.49 1.46
CA VAL A 171 18.69 7.02 0.95
C VAL A 171 18.91 7.40 -0.52
N ASN A 172 18.05 6.96 -1.41
CA ASN A 172 18.07 7.25 -2.85
C ASN A 172 16.68 7.01 -3.47
N ALA A 173 16.52 7.25 -4.78
CA ALA A 173 15.25 7.05 -5.46
C ALA A 173 14.73 5.61 -5.30
N PRO A 174 13.40 5.40 -5.25
CA PRO A 174 12.81 4.07 -5.04
C PRO A 174 13.33 3.00 -6.00
N TRP A 175 13.50 3.36 -7.26
CA TRP A 175 13.95 2.46 -8.35
C TRP A 175 15.46 2.18 -8.37
N ASP A 176 16.26 2.95 -7.65
CA ASP A 176 17.69 2.73 -7.56
C ASP A 176 18.02 1.58 -6.61
N ALA A 177 19.06 0.82 -6.95
CA ALA A 177 19.61 -0.17 -6.03
C ALA A 177 20.21 0.52 -4.80
N LYS A 178 19.96 -0.05 -3.60
CA LYS A 178 20.33 0.53 -2.31
C LYS A 178 21.43 -0.31 -1.66
N ALA A 179 22.65 0.25 -1.54
CA ALA A 179 23.66 -0.31 -0.67
C ALA A 179 23.28 -0.06 0.79
N PHE A 180 22.91 -1.11 1.50
CA PHE A 180 22.43 -1.01 2.89
C PHE A 180 23.58 -1.05 3.87
N ASP A 181 23.69 0.00 4.69
CA ASP A 181 24.57 0.03 5.87
C ASP A 181 23.71 0.36 7.12
N GLU A 182 23.83 -0.49 8.15
CA GLU A 182 23.17 -0.30 9.44
C GLU A 182 23.55 1.03 10.10
N LYS A 183 24.76 1.54 9.85
CA LYS A 183 25.19 2.84 10.37
C LYS A 183 24.35 4.00 9.87
N ASP A 184 23.83 3.90 8.65
CA ASP A 184 22.97 4.93 8.06
C ASP A 184 21.60 4.95 8.73
N VAL A 185 21.04 3.78 9.09
CA VAL A 185 19.81 3.69 9.90
C VAL A 185 20.01 4.35 11.27
N ALA A 186 21.13 4.03 11.94
CA ALA A 186 21.51 4.68 13.21
C ALA A 186 21.68 6.19 13.05
N GLY A 187 22.20 6.63 11.90
CA GLY A 187 22.33 8.04 11.54
C GLY A 187 20.97 8.74 11.47
N ARG A 188 19.97 8.12 10.83
CA ARG A 188 18.60 8.67 10.74
C ARG A 188 17.92 8.76 12.10
N LEU A 189 18.10 7.74 12.95
CA LEU A 189 17.57 7.77 14.31
C LEU A 189 18.15 8.96 15.09
N ARG A 190 19.48 9.09 15.14
CA ARG A 190 20.15 10.13 15.93
C ARG A 190 20.00 11.53 15.34
N GLY A 191 20.16 11.65 14.02
CA GLY A 191 20.24 12.95 13.34
C GLY A 191 18.88 13.55 13.00
N PHE A 192 17.81 12.77 13.00
CA PHE A 192 16.47 13.26 12.65
C PHE A 192 15.41 12.91 13.71
N LEU A 193 15.13 11.62 13.92
CA LEU A 193 14.02 11.23 14.79
C LEU A 193 14.21 11.68 16.25
N ASN A 194 15.43 11.56 16.79
CA ASN A 194 15.71 12.03 18.14
C ASN A 194 15.61 13.56 18.26
N ILE A 195 16.02 14.30 17.24
CA ILE A 195 15.88 15.77 17.22
C ILE A 195 14.38 16.13 17.24
N PHE A 196 13.59 15.48 16.40
CA PHE A 196 12.14 15.67 16.37
C PHE A 196 11.49 15.35 17.72
N TRP A 197 11.82 14.20 18.29
CA TRP A 197 11.32 13.79 19.61
C TRP A 197 11.71 14.77 20.71
N ASN A 198 12.98 15.18 20.76
CA ASN A 198 13.45 16.14 21.75
C ASN A 198 12.76 17.51 21.61
N SER A 199 12.47 17.94 20.38
CA SER A 199 11.70 19.17 20.14
C SER A 199 10.28 19.07 20.71
N LEU A 200 9.62 17.91 20.57
CA LEU A 200 8.31 17.63 21.15
C LEU A 200 8.39 17.69 22.70
N ILE A 201 9.35 16.98 23.29
CA ILE A 201 9.55 16.97 24.74
C ILE A 201 9.81 18.40 25.29
N LEU A 202 10.56 19.20 24.55
CA LEU A 202 10.79 20.62 24.92
C LEU A 202 9.46 21.38 24.98
N VAL A 203 8.63 21.24 23.95
CA VAL A 203 7.31 21.87 23.91
C VAL A 203 6.42 21.37 25.05
N GLU A 204 6.34 20.08 25.29
CA GLU A 204 5.53 19.49 26.37
C GLU A 204 5.99 19.95 27.75
N THR A 205 7.31 20.16 27.95
CA THR A 205 7.89 20.57 29.21
C THR A 205 7.62 22.05 29.51
N TYR A 206 7.72 22.89 28.52
CA TYR A 206 7.76 24.36 28.70
C TYR A 206 6.50 25.08 28.21
N ALA A 207 5.70 24.46 27.36
CA ALA A 207 4.47 25.08 26.89
C ALA A 207 3.43 25.23 28.01
N PRO A 208 2.66 26.33 28.04
CA PRO A 208 1.62 26.54 29.04
C PRO A 208 0.59 25.38 28.99
N LYS A 209 0.27 24.76 30.13
CA LYS A 209 -0.68 23.63 30.23
C LYS A 209 -2.10 23.95 29.74
N LYS A 210 -2.43 25.21 29.55
CA LYS A 210 -3.66 25.68 28.88
C LYS A 210 -3.29 26.27 27.53
N ILE A 211 -3.14 25.42 26.51
CA ILE A 211 -3.33 25.87 25.15
C ILE A 211 -4.83 26.16 25.03
N GLN A 212 -5.18 27.45 25.24
CA GLN A 212 -6.55 27.89 25.07
C GLN A 212 -6.97 27.52 23.64
N ASN A 213 -8.12 26.89 23.59
CA ASN A 213 -8.91 26.46 22.45
C ASN A 213 -8.45 27.08 21.09
N PRO A 214 -8.10 26.30 20.05
CA PRO A 214 -7.71 26.81 18.74
C PRO A 214 -8.80 27.64 18.01
N LYS A 215 -9.93 27.86 18.65
CA LYS A 215 -10.97 28.84 18.23
C LYS A 215 -10.63 30.30 18.60
N SER A 216 -9.47 30.58 19.19
CA SER A 216 -9.01 31.96 19.31
C SER A 216 -8.77 32.51 17.91
N ASN A 217 -9.69 33.36 17.49
CA ASN A 217 -9.64 34.22 16.31
C ASN A 217 -8.19 34.49 15.89
N GLY A 218 -7.80 34.07 14.70
CA GLY A 218 -6.48 34.12 14.09
C GLY A 218 -5.66 35.40 14.33
N GLN A 219 -5.31 35.65 15.60
CA GLN A 219 -4.28 36.64 15.92
C GLN A 219 -2.96 36.06 15.39
N ARG A 220 -2.64 36.48 14.17
CA ARG A 220 -1.33 36.20 13.57
C ARG A 220 -0.29 36.68 14.58
N SER A 221 0.57 35.78 15.02
CA SER A 221 1.69 36.15 15.88
C SER A 221 2.39 37.37 15.31
N LYS A 222 2.73 38.34 16.21
CA LYS A 222 3.50 39.51 15.82
C LYS A 222 4.99 39.20 15.77
N ASN A 223 5.41 38.08 16.37
CA ASN A 223 6.81 37.66 16.38
C ASN A 223 7.26 37.31 14.94
N ILE A 224 8.43 37.83 14.59
CA ILE A 224 8.98 37.61 13.25
C ILE A 224 9.43 36.16 13.04
N LEU A 225 9.92 35.48 14.08
CA LEU A 225 10.29 34.06 14.01
C LEU A 225 9.07 33.15 13.77
N ASP A 226 7.96 33.45 14.44
CA ASP A 226 6.72 32.68 14.18
C ASP A 226 6.24 32.81 12.73
N LYS A 227 6.30 34.02 12.20
CA LYS A 227 5.93 34.25 10.79
C LYS A 227 6.90 33.56 9.84
N TRP A 228 8.18 33.60 10.17
CA TRP A 228 9.23 32.96 9.36
C TRP A 228 9.06 31.45 9.35
N VAL A 229 8.93 30.78 10.52
CA VAL A 229 8.79 29.32 10.59
C VAL A 229 7.51 28.83 9.92
N LEU A 230 6.40 29.56 10.05
CA LEU A 230 5.16 29.25 9.36
C LEU A 230 5.30 29.38 7.84
N SER A 231 6.01 30.40 7.36
CA SER A 231 6.32 30.56 5.93
C SER A 231 7.19 29.41 5.42
N ARG A 232 8.23 29.03 6.18
CA ARG A 232 9.07 27.86 5.85
C ARG A 232 8.27 26.56 5.81
N LEU A 233 7.43 26.32 6.82
CA LEU A 233 6.56 25.16 6.89
C LEU A 233 5.60 25.08 5.68
N ASN A 234 4.97 26.19 5.31
CA ASN A 234 4.11 26.22 4.13
C ASN A 234 4.89 25.91 2.83
N GLY A 235 6.12 26.42 2.71
CA GLY A 235 7.00 26.10 1.59
C GLY A 235 7.34 24.62 1.51
N VAL A 236 7.71 24.01 2.64
CA VAL A 236 7.97 22.56 2.73
C VAL A 236 6.71 21.75 2.45
N THR A 237 5.56 22.14 3.01
CA THR A 237 4.28 21.45 2.74
C THR A 237 3.95 21.44 1.25
N LYS A 238 4.11 22.57 0.57
CA LYS A 238 3.90 22.65 -0.88
C LYS A 238 4.86 21.72 -1.64
N LEU A 239 6.16 21.82 -1.36
CA LEU A 239 7.19 20.98 -1.99
C LEU A 239 6.92 19.49 -1.79
N VAL A 240 6.61 19.08 -0.55
CA VAL A 240 6.29 17.68 -0.22
C VAL A 240 5.07 17.20 -0.99
N THR A 241 3.99 18.00 -1.01
CA THR A 241 2.76 17.65 -1.73
C THR A 241 3.02 17.47 -3.23
N GLU A 242 3.74 18.41 -3.86
CA GLU A 242 4.05 18.35 -5.28
C GLU A 242 4.92 17.14 -5.65
N ASN A 243 5.92 16.82 -4.81
CA ASN A 243 6.81 15.69 -5.09
C ASN A 243 6.16 14.33 -4.77
N LEU A 244 5.35 14.22 -3.71
CA LEU A 244 4.59 12.98 -3.46
C LEU A 244 3.59 12.69 -4.57
N ASN A 245 2.95 13.72 -5.14
CA ASN A 245 2.08 13.55 -6.32
C ASN A 245 2.82 13.07 -7.58
N ARG A 246 4.14 13.16 -7.60
CA ARG A 246 5.02 12.64 -8.66
C ARG A 246 5.74 11.35 -8.28
N TYR A 247 5.37 10.75 -7.14
CA TYR A 247 6.04 9.57 -6.58
C TYR A 247 7.54 9.78 -6.28
N GLU A 248 7.92 11.01 -5.86
CA GLU A 248 9.27 11.40 -5.47
C GLU A 248 9.42 11.49 -3.93
N PRO A 249 9.34 10.36 -3.21
CA PRO A 249 9.33 10.36 -1.75
C PRO A 249 10.66 10.83 -1.15
N VAL A 250 11.78 10.62 -1.85
CA VAL A 250 13.11 10.99 -1.35
C VAL A 250 13.26 12.51 -1.24
N VAL A 251 12.82 13.23 -2.25
CA VAL A 251 12.86 14.72 -2.24
C VAL A 251 11.99 15.24 -1.10
N SER A 252 10.80 14.66 -0.94
CA SER A 252 9.86 15.01 0.11
C SER A 252 10.43 14.75 1.51
N ALA A 253 10.97 13.55 1.75
CA ALA A 253 11.51 13.17 3.04
C ALA A 253 12.76 14.01 3.44
N ARG A 254 13.66 14.27 2.48
CA ARG A 254 14.84 15.12 2.73
C ARG A 254 14.46 16.57 3.00
N ALA A 255 13.45 17.10 2.36
CA ALA A 255 12.95 18.45 2.64
C ALA A 255 12.36 18.56 4.06
N ILE A 256 11.67 17.51 4.54
CA ILE A 256 11.19 17.43 5.92
C ILE A 256 12.37 17.40 6.92
N GLU A 257 13.40 16.56 6.64
CA GLU A 257 14.60 16.50 7.46
C GLU A 257 15.29 17.87 7.56
N GLU A 258 15.49 18.49 6.41
CA GLU A 258 16.18 19.78 6.34
C GLU A 258 15.43 20.88 7.12
N PHE A 259 14.11 20.97 6.92
CA PHE A 259 13.28 21.91 7.67
C PHE A 259 13.36 21.66 9.17
N LEU A 260 13.20 20.42 9.61
CA LEU A 260 13.20 20.10 11.04
C LEU A 260 14.55 20.37 11.69
N ILE A 261 15.65 19.96 11.04
CA ILE A 261 16.99 20.06 11.61
C ILE A 261 17.50 21.50 11.54
N LYS A 262 17.43 22.12 10.35
CA LYS A 262 18.07 23.43 10.13
C LYS A 262 17.16 24.59 10.52
N ASP A 263 15.89 24.55 10.14
CA ASP A 263 15.00 25.69 10.37
C ASP A 263 14.34 25.62 11.75
N PHE A 264 13.66 24.50 12.06
CA PHE A 264 12.86 24.39 13.28
C PHE A 264 13.73 24.22 14.53
N SER A 265 14.60 23.21 14.56
CA SER A 265 15.37 22.88 15.79
C SER A 265 16.50 23.84 16.08
N GLN A 266 17.11 24.49 15.07
CA GLN A 266 18.25 25.38 15.28
C GLN A 266 17.87 26.85 15.41
N TRP A 267 16.79 27.30 14.78
CA TRP A 267 16.44 28.71 14.71
C TRP A 267 15.14 29.08 15.43
N TYR A 268 14.18 28.19 15.51
CA TYR A 268 12.88 28.42 16.13
C TYR A 268 12.77 27.76 17.50
#